data_73b18d3936cc2c63f5eedc8dba02284f
#
_entry.id   73b18d3936cc2c63f5eedc8dba02284f
#
_cell.length_a   1.000
_cell.length_b   1.000
_cell.length_c   1.000
_cell.angle_alpha   90.00
_cell.angle_beta   90.00
_cell.angle_gamma   90.00
#
_symmetry.space_group_name_H-M   'P 1'
#
loop_
_entity.id
_entity.type
_entity.pdbx_description
1 polymer ?
#
loop_
_entity_poly.entity_id
_entity_poly.type
_entity_poly.pdbx_seq_one_letter_code
_entity_poly.pdbx_strand_id
1 'polypeptide(L)'
;MRLLKFFKKDMAREVSDWVHEGLIEPAQGEAILAKYGTKMEDAEDSSLGYFMLMALAVLFVGLALILIVSHNWEKIPRLTRMLGLLFFTLAVNLQGMRLMLTGRDKAGIYWLFFGSICYGTTIMLIAQIYHIGEYFPDGIFYWSIGVLPLIFITRSRQIALLCLALATIWALVEIESEFFPASYPLFMISGIWLALIRRDSALLFITGLAGLIFWANMLLAWIGGKYYKYEAILDQIPGTITLGLLLAGFSWMLMRHPDSRLNRYGQILYLWLLRGGILLLLFLSFSDVWRELSKEDYLLGLYTPLMMLLIGLTAFLIAKPSGSSAYGPLLINILFFFSSFLWLHLGNVNEVWLAVATNLMLLITGLWLIRRGIEDSATQFFYTGVGVLLLTALLRYFDLIGDYIGGAILFMVAAAVLFGAARYWQTQKMKKEEASV
;
A
#
# COMPACT_ATOMS: atom_id res chain seq x y z
N MET A 1 -0.71 -11.16 -25.34
CA MET A 1 -1.72 -10.34 -24.64
C MET A 1 -2.17 -11.12 -23.41
N ARG A 2 -1.89 -10.66 -22.19
CA ARG A 2 -2.32 -11.35 -20.96
C ARG A 2 -3.74 -10.88 -20.65
N LEU A 3 -4.73 -11.66 -21.05
CA LEU A 3 -6.11 -11.45 -20.63
C LEU A 3 -6.21 -11.54 -19.10
N LEU A 4 -7.01 -10.64 -18.49
CA LEU A 4 -7.33 -10.70 -17.08
C LEU A 4 -7.95 -12.07 -16.76
N LYS A 5 -7.62 -12.61 -15.59
CA LYS A 5 -8.00 -13.96 -15.14
C LYS A 5 -9.51 -14.26 -15.27
N PHE A 6 -10.35 -13.20 -15.25
CA PHE A 6 -11.81 -13.28 -15.39
C PHE A 6 -12.27 -13.61 -16.82
N PHE A 7 -11.60 -13.08 -17.85
CA PHE A 7 -11.92 -13.34 -19.26
C PHE A 7 -11.47 -14.72 -19.76
N LYS A 8 -10.59 -15.42 -19.03
CA LYS A 8 -10.12 -16.73 -19.44
C LYS A 8 -11.19 -17.82 -19.43
N LYS A 9 -12.08 -17.76 -18.42
CA LYS A 9 -13.20 -18.70 -18.29
C LYS A 9 -14.29 -18.45 -19.34
N ASP A 10 -14.59 -17.19 -19.59
CA ASP A 10 -15.57 -16.81 -20.62
C ASP A 10 -15.06 -17.22 -22.01
N MET A 11 -13.75 -17.07 -22.26
CA MET A 11 -13.13 -17.54 -23.51
C MET A 11 -13.12 -19.07 -23.61
N ALA A 12 -12.92 -19.80 -22.50
CA ALA A 12 -13.00 -21.27 -22.52
C ALA A 12 -14.41 -21.73 -22.91
N ARG A 13 -15.44 -21.04 -22.43
CA ARG A 13 -16.83 -21.32 -22.77
C ARG A 13 -17.15 -21.02 -24.23
N GLU A 14 -16.78 -19.84 -24.72
CA GLU A 14 -16.97 -19.42 -26.11
C GLU A 14 -16.30 -20.40 -27.08
N VAL A 15 -15.05 -20.80 -26.80
CA VAL A 15 -14.34 -21.80 -27.61
C VAL A 15 -14.97 -23.18 -27.52
N SER A 16 -15.53 -23.56 -26.36
CA SER A 16 -16.29 -24.80 -26.20
C SER A 16 -17.56 -24.79 -27.03
N ASP A 17 -18.28 -23.67 -27.05
CA ASP A 17 -19.48 -23.48 -27.86
C ASP A 17 -19.13 -23.58 -29.37
N TRP A 18 -18.06 -22.97 -29.83
CA TRP A 18 -17.57 -23.10 -31.23
C TRP A 18 -17.26 -24.54 -31.64
N VAL A 19 -16.72 -25.34 -30.71
CA VAL A 19 -16.49 -26.77 -30.95
C VAL A 19 -17.80 -27.51 -31.02
N HIS A 20 -18.75 -27.24 -30.14
CA HIS A 20 -20.08 -27.85 -30.14
C HIS A 20 -20.88 -27.48 -31.39
N GLU A 21 -20.75 -26.28 -31.90
CA GLU A 21 -21.37 -25.79 -33.12
C GLU A 21 -20.67 -26.33 -34.41
N GLY A 22 -19.54 -27.01 -34.26
CA GLY A 22 -18.73 -27.54 -35.37
C GLY A 22 -17.97 -26.49 -36.16
N LEU A 23 -17.80 -25.28 -35.62
CA LEU A 23 -17.06 -24.20 -36.27
C LEU A 23 -15.55 -24.46 -36.25
N ILE A 24 -15.05 -25.14 -35.24
CA ILE A 24 -13.65 -25.55 -35.09
C ILE A 24 -13.57 -26.97 -34.57
N GLU A 25 -12.46 -27.67 -34.90
CA GLU A 25 -12.20 -28.99 -34.33
C GLU A 25 -11.75 -28.91 -32.87
N PRO A 26 -12.02 -29.96 -32.03
CA PRO A 26 -11.63 -29.98 -30.63
C PRO A 26 -10.12 -29.69 -30.40
N ALA A 27 -9.25 -30.25 -31.28
CA ALA A 27 -7.82 -30.01 -31.22
C ALA A 27 -7.44 -28.53 -31.47
N GLN A 28 -8.16 -27.83 -32.33
CA GLN A 28 -7.98 -26.39 -32.60
C GLN A 28 -8.45 -25.57 -31.41
N GLY A 29 -9.58 -25.97 -30.78
CA GLY A 29 -10.09 -25.34 -29.56
C GLY A 29 -9.05 -25.41 -28.41
N GLU A 30 -8.48 -26.59 -28.16
CA GLU A 30 -7.43 -26.75 -27.15
C GLU A 30 -6.17 -25.95 -27.46
N ALA A 31 -5.73 -25.90 -28.73
CA ALA A 31 -4.58 -25.09 -29.13
C ALA A 31 -4.81 -23.58 -28.92
N ILE A 32 -6.03 -23.08 -29.17
CA ILE A 32 -6.42 -21.70 -28.90
C ILE A 32 -6.38 -21.44 -27.40
N LEU A 33 -7.00 -22.28 -26.57
CA LEU A 33 -7.07 -22.13 -25.13
C LEU A 33 -5.69 -22.22 -24.45
N ALA A 34 -4.83 -23.12 -24.92
CA ALA A 34 -3.44 -23.24 -24.45
C ALA A 34 -2.64 -21.94 -24.62
N LYS A 35 -2.86 -21.19 -25.72
CA LYS A 35 -2.22 -19.88 -25.96
C LYS A 35 -2.59 -18.84 -24.90
N TYR A 36 -3.77 -18.97 -24.29
CA TYR A 36 -4.25 -18.09 -23.23
C TYR A 36 -4.06 -18.67 -21.82
N GLY A 37 -3.51 -19.90 -21.71
CA GLY A 37 -3.23 -20.57 -20.46
C GLY A 37 -4.51 -20.97 -19.71
N THR A 38 -5.49 -21.48 -20.44
CA THR A 38 -6.76 -22.06 -19.96
C THR A 38 -7.04 -23.37 -20.72
N LYS A 39 -7.98 -24.17 -20.25
CA LYS A 39 -8.36 -25.48 -20.84
C LYS A 39 -9.86 -25.54 -21.11
N MET A 40 -10.30 -26.48 -21.93
CA MET A 40 -11.72 -26.73 -22.17
C MET A 40 -12.48 -27.12 -20.90
N GLU A 41 -11.87 -27.87 -20.00
CA GLU A 41 -12.44 -28.25 -18.70
C GLU A 41 -12.80 -27.02 -17.83
N ASP A 42 -12.14 -25.88 -18.03
CA ASP A 42 -12.41 -24.64 -17.32
C ASP A 42 -13.76 -23.98 -17.77
N ALA A 43 -14.38 -24.47 -18.86
CA ALA A 43 -15.67 -23.99 -19.36
C ALA A 43 -16.86 -24.47 -18.50
N GLU A 44 -16.74 -25.62 -17.84
CA GLU A 44 -17.77 -26.19 -16.95
C GLU A 44 -17.85 -25.47 -15.59
N ASP A 45 -16.83 -24.74 -15.21
CA ASP A 45 -16.84 -23.94 -13.98
C ASP A 45 -17.89 -22.84 -14.07
N SER A 46 -18.67 -22.69 -13.01
CA SER A 46 -19.76 -21.69 -12.89
C SER A 46 -19.32 -20.29 -13.31
N SER A 47 -20.13 -19.62 -14.14
CA SER A 47 -19.82 -18.28 -14.65
C SER A 47 -19.67 -17.28 -13.51
N LEU A 48 -18.84 -16.25 -13.72
CA LEU A 48 -18.72 -15.12 -12.78
C LEU A 48 -20.10 -14.54 -12.44
N GLY A 49 -21.00 -14.44 -13.44
CA GLY A 49 -22.37 -13.98 -13.25
C GLY A 49 -23.16 -14.85 -12.28
N TYR A 50 -23.09 -16.18 -12.41
CA TYR A 50 -23.73 -17.12 -11.48
C TYR A 50 -23.17 -16.94 -10.05
N PHE A 51 -21.84 -16.83 -9.92
CA PHE A 51 -21.21 -16.60 -8.62
C PHE A 51 -21.64 -15.27 -7.99
N MET A 52 -21.71 -14.20 -8.78
CA MET A 52 -22.17 -12.89 -8.31
C MET A 52 -23.65 -12.92 -7.88
N LEU A 53 -24.51 -13.57 -8.67
CA LEU A 53 -25.93 -13.72 -8.32
C LEU A 53 -26.12 -14.55 -7.05
N MET A 54 -25.36 -15.64 -6.91
CA MET A 54 -25.40 -16.47 -5.71
C MET A 54 -24.86 -15.73 -4.48
N ALA A 55 -23.77 -14.99 -4.63
CA ALA A 55 -23.22 -14.15 -3.56
C ALA A 55 -24.21 -13.07 -3.12
N LEU A 56 -24.89 -12.43 -4.10
CA LEU A 56 -25.92 -11.43 -3.83
C LEU A 56 -27.16 -12.04 -3.16
N ALA A 57 -27.59 -13.22 -3.58
CA ALA A 57 -28.68 -13.94 -2.94
C ALA A 57 -28.37 -14.28 -1.48
N VAL A 58 -27.17 -14.82 -1.21
CA VAL A 58 -26.72 -15.10 0.17
C VAL A 58 -26.63 -13.82 1.00
N LEU A 59 -26.15 -12.72 0.41
CA LEU A 59 -26.12 -11.41 1.06
C LEU A 59 -27.52 -10.95 1.47
N PHE A 60 -28.51 -11.03 0.56
CA PHE A 60 -29.87 -10.63 0.87
C PHE A 60 -30.55 -11.53 1.92
N VAL A 61 -30.30 -12.83 1.90
CA VAL A 61 -30.76 -13.73 2.98
C VAL A 61 -30.14 -13.32 4.32
N GLY A 62 -28.84 -13.04 4.32
CA GLY A 62 -28.17 -12.55 5.52
C GLY A 62 -28.73 -11.25 6.06
N LEU A 63 -28.99 -10.27 5.18
CA LEU A 63 -29.62 -9.00 5.54
C LEU A 63 -31.04 -9.19 6.06
N ALA A 64 -31.84 -10.05 5.43
CA ALA A 64 -33.19 -10.36 5.90
C ALA A 64 -33.20 -10.96 7.30
N LEU A 65 -32.29 -11.91 7.58
CA LEU A 65 -32.13 -12.50 8.92
C LEU A 65 -31.72 -11.45 9.96
N ILE A 66 -30.76 -10.56 9.60
CA ILE A 66 -30.34 -9.47 10.46
C ILE A 66 -31.50 -8.54 10.78
N LEU A 67 -32.33 -8.18 9.80
CA LEU A 67 -33.50 -7.33 10.01
C LEU A 67 -34.54 -7.98 10.93
N ILE A 68 -34.84 -9.27 10.76
CA ILE A 68 -35.77 -10.02 11.62
C ILE A 68 -35.27 -10.06 13.07
N VAL A 69 -34.00 -10.37 13.25
CA VAL A 69 -33.37 -10.42 14.57
C VAL A 69 -33.34 -9.03 15.22
N SER A 70 -32.95 -8.02 14.45
CA SER A 70 -32.88 -6.62 14.89
C SER A 70 -34.23 -6.08 15.34
N HIS A 71 -35.31 -6.38 14.60
CA HIS A 71 -36.68 -5.96 14.96
C HIS A 71 -37.16 -6.51 16.31
N ASN A 72 -36.76 -7.71 16.67
CA ASN A 72 -37.13 -8.35 17.92
C ASN A 72 -36.03 -8.28 19.00
N TRP A 73 -34.91 -7.60 18.73
CA TRP A 73 -33.73 -7.62 19.56
C TRP A 73 -34.00 -7.24 21.02
N GLU A 74 -34.75 -6.18 21.25
CA GLU A 74 -35.06 -5.69 22.61
C GLU A 74 -35.98 -6.62 23.41
N LYS A 75 -36.80 -7.42 22.75
CA LYS A 75 -37.71 -8.38 23.36
C LYS A 75 -36.99 -9.61 23.93
N ILE A 76 -35.77 -9.90 23.45
CA ILE A 76 -34.98 -11.04 23.90
C ILE A 76 -34.26 -10.68 25.20
N PRO A 77 -34.30 -11.49 26.25
CA PRO A 77 -33.59 -11.24 27.51
C PRO A 77 -32.08 -11.04 27.28
N ARG A 78 -31.47 -10.09 28.01
CA ARG A 78 -30.04 -9.75 27.87
C ARG A 78 -29.10 -10.95 27.92
N LEU A 79 -29.32 -11.86 28.91
CA LEU A 79 -28.52 -13.07 29.06
C LEU A 79 -28.64 -14.00 27.85
N THR A 80 -29.84 -14.19 27.32
CA THR A 80 -30.07 -15.04 26.14
C THR A 80 -29.36 -14.48 24.91
N ARG A 81 -29.40 -13.15 24.69
CA ARG A 81 -28.64 -12.49 23.62
C ARG A 81 -27.15 -12.75 23.76
N MET A 82 -26.59 -12.53 24.95
CA MET A 82 -25.17 -12.75 25.22
C MET A 82 -24.77 -14.20 24.96
N LEU A 83 -25.48 -15.16 25.57
CA LEU A 83 -25.18 -16.58 25.40
C LEU A 83 -25.32 -17.05 23.96
N GLY A 84 -26.33 -16.54 23.23
CA GLY A 84 -26.51 -16.81 21.78
C GLY A 84 -25.34 -16.32 20.94
N LEU A 85 -24.85 -15.10 21.17
CA LEU A 85 -23.70 -14.53 20.48
C LEU A 85 -22.41 -15.32 20.77
N LEU A 86 -22.17 -15.65 22.04
CA LEU A 86 -21.01 -16.44 22.44
C LEU A 86 -21.05 -17.85 21.86
N PHE A 87 -22.21 -18.53 21.92
CA PHE A 87 -22.37 -19.86 21.33
C PHE A 87 -22.17 -19.86 19.83
N PHE A 88 -22.77 -18.89 19.12
CA PHE A 88 -22.64 -18.77 17.68
C PHE A 88 -21.16 -18.54 17.28
N THR A 89 -20.49 -17.60 17.93
CA THR A 89 -19.07 -17.30 17.68
C THR A 89 -18.18 -18.51 17.97
N LEU A 90 -18.45 -19.22 19.06
CA LEU A 90 -17.71 -20.43 19.43
C LEU A 90 -17.94 -21.54 18.38
N ALA A 91 -19.19 -21.79 17.98
CA ALA A 91 -19.55 -22.81 17.01
C ALA A 91 -18.87 -22.57 15.64
N VAL A 92 -18.86 -21.31 15.16
CA VAL A 92 -18.20 -20.93 13.91
C VAL A 92 -16.68 -21.18 13.98
N ASN A 93 -16.04 -20.78 15.08
CA ASN A 93 -14.60 -20.97 15.25
C ASN A 93 -14.22 -22.45 15.43
N LEU A 94 -15.01 -23.22 16.18
CA LEU A 94 -14.81 -24.68 16.35
C LEU A 94 -14.98 -25.41 15.01
N GLN A 95 -15.96 -25.01 14.18
CA GLN A 95 -16.13 -25.58 12.85
C GLN A 95 -14.89 -25.29 11.95
N GLY A 96 -14.37 -24.06 12.01
CA GLY A 96 -13.13 -23.71 11.30
C GLY A 96 -11.94 -24.56 11.75
N MET A 97 -11.75 -24.70 13.05
CA MET A 97 -10.70 -25.54 13.64
C MET A 97 -10.85 -27.02 13.22
N ARG A 98 -12.07 -27.57 13.31
CA ARG A 98 -12.37 -28.95 12.89
C ARG A 98 -12.00 -29.17 11.43
N LEU A 99 -12.37 -28.25 10.54
CA LEU A 99 -12.04 -28.39 9.12
C LEU A 99 -10.52 -28.37 8.87
N MET A 100 -9.77 -27.53 9.58
CA MET A 100 -8.31 -27.57 9.51
C MET A 100 -7.73 -28.88 9.99
N LEU A 101 -8.20 -29.40 11.12
CA LEU A 101 -7.75 -30.71 11.65
C LEU A 101 -8.10 -31.88 10.74
N THR A 102 -9.13 -31.76 9.89
CA THR A 102 -9.52 -32.79 8.91
C THR A 102 -8.84 -32.59 7.52
N GLY A 103 -7.83 -31.72 7.41
CA GLY A 103 -7.07 -31.47 6.20
C GLY A 103 -7.79 -30.60 5.14
N ARG A 104 -8.92 -29.96 5.51
CA ARG A 104 -9.65 -29.03 4.67
C ARG A 104 -9.24 -27.58 4.94
N ASP A 105 -7.94 -27.28 4.85
CA ASP A 105 -7.34 -26.02 5.27
C ASP A 105 -8.00 -24.79 4.68
N LYS A 106 -8.29 -24.77 3.36
CA LYS A 106 -8.93 -23.62 2.72
C LYS A 106 -10.29 -23.30 3.33
N ALA A 107 -11.14 -24.31 3.50
CA ALA A 107 -12.45 -24.13 4.12
C ALA A 107 -12.32 -23.73 5.59
N GLY A 108 -11.40 -24.35 6.33
CA GLY A 108 -11.11 -23.98 7.73
C GLY A 108 -10.68 -22.52 7.88
N ILE A 109 -9.81 -22.03 7.01
CA ILE A 109 -9.38 -20.62 7.00
C ILE A 109 -10.56 -19.67 6.76
N TYR A 110 -11.46 -19.95 5.84
CA TYR A 110 -12.64 -19.10 5.60
C TYR A 110 -13.58 -19.08 6.81
N TRP A 111 -13.79 -20.23 7.46
CA TRP A 111 -14.60 -20.29 8.68
C TRP A 111 -13.96 -19.53 9.84
N LEU A 112 -12.64 -19.63 10.05
CA LEU A 112 -11.93 -18.87 11.07
C LEU A 112 -11.88 -17.37 10.75
N PHE A 113 -11.79 -16.99 9.48
CA PHE A 113 -11.90 -15.58 9.06
C PHE A 113 -13.28 -15.02 9.41
N PHE A 114 -14.34 -15.74 9.06
CA PHE A 114 -15.71 -15.38 9.44
C PHE A 114 -15.89 -15.37 10.97
N GLY A 115 -15.35 -16.38 11.65
CA GLY A 115 -15.34 -16.46 13.12
C GLY A 115 -14.62 -15.29 13.79
N SER A 116 -13.56 -14.76 13.16
CA SER A 116 -12.88 -13.54 13.61
C SER A 116 -13.77 -12.30 13.51
N ILE A 117 -14.59 -12.20 12.48
CA ILE A 117 -15.57 -11.12 12.33
C ILE A 117 -16.68 -11.28 13.39
N CYS A 118 -17.22 -12.50 13.56
CA CYS A 118 -18.21 -12.79 14.60
C CYS A 118 -17.71 -12.46 16.00
N TYR A 119 -16.43 -12.73 16.28
CA TYR A 119 -15.81 -12.43 17.57
C TYR A 119 -15.84 -10.92 17.89
N GLY A 120 -15.41 -10.08 16.95
CA GLY A 120 -15.45 -8.63 17.14
C GLY A 120 -16.88 -8.10 17.26
N THR A 121 -17.78 -8.58 16.38
CA THR A 121 -19.21 -8.22 16.48
C THR A 121 -19.79 -8.61 17.83
N THR A 122 -19.43 -9.78 18.37
CA THR A 122 -19.86 -10.25 19.69
C THR A 122 -19.37 -9.32 20.79
N ILE A 123 -18.11 -8.88 20.77
CA ILE A 123 -17.57 -7.90 21.74
C ILE A 123 -18.41 -6.63 21.71
N MET A 124 -18.64 -6.05 20.53
CA MET A 124 -19.38 -4.78 20.39
C MET A 124 -20.84 -4.92 20.84
N LEU A 125 -21.51 -6.01 20.46
CA LEU A 125 -22.91 -6.23 20.83
C LEU A 125 -23.07 -6.51 22.33
N ILE A 126 -22.15 -7.25 22.96
CA ILE A 126 -22.18 -7.46 24.42
C ILE A 126 -21.96 -6.13 25.14
N ALA A 127 -21.02 -5.31 24.69
CA ALA A 127 -20.78 -3.99 25.25
C ALA A 127 -22.06 -3.12 25.20
N GLN A 128 -22.78 -3.14 24.07
CA GLN A 128 -24.06 -2.44 23.91
C GLN A 128 -25.17 -3.00 24.83
N ILE A 129 -25.29 -4.33 24.94
CA ILE A 129 -26.35 -4.98 25.75
C ILE A 129 -26.21 -4.61 27.23
N TYR A 130 -24.98 -4.55 27.74
CA TYR A 130 -24.69 -4.32 29.16
C TYR A 130 -24.28 -2.88 29.46
N HIS A 131 -24.17 -2.01 28.45
CA HIS A 131 -23.72 -0.64 28.58
C HIS A 131 -22.35 -0.55 29.24
N ILE A 132 -21.44 -1.48 28.87
CA ILE A 132 -20.07 -1.54 29.35
C ILE A 132 -19.13 -1.06 28.22
N GLY A 133 -18.00 -0.50 28.60
CA GLY A 133 -17.02 0.02 27.64
C GLY A 133 -17.21 1.52 27.43
N GLU A 134 -16.80 2.32 28.42
CA GLU A 134 -16.78 3.78 28.32
C GLU A 134 -15.78 4.23 27.25
N TYR A 135 -14.73 3.42 27.03
CA TYR A 135 -13.68 3.69 26.08
C TYR A 135 -13.78 2.77 24.86
N PHE A 136 -14.32 3.30 23.76
CA PHE A 136 -14.60 2.55 22.53
C PHE A 136 -13.37 1.86 21.90
N PRO A 137 -12.14 2.44 21.92
CA PRO A 137 -10.96 1.81 21.33
C PRO A 137 -10.61 0.45 21.92
N ASP A 138 -10.89 0.20 23.20
CA ASP A 138 -10.63 -1.10 23.86
C ASP A 138 -11.31 -2.27 23.15
N GLY A 139 -12.54 -2.07 22.68
CA GLY A 139 -13.29 -3.10 21.93
C GLY A 139 -12.58 -3.54 20.66
N ILE A 140 -12.01 -2.59 19.92
CA ILE A 140 -11.25 -2.86 18.69
C ILE A 140 -9.90 -3.51 19.02
N PHE A 141 -9.27 -3.07 20.12
CA PHE A 141 -8.03 -3.66 20.60
C PHE A 141 -8.21 -5.12 20.97
N TYR A 142 -9.21 -5.46 21.81
CA TYR A 142 -9.52 -6.85 22.16
C TYR A 142 -9.88 -7.70 20.94
N TRP A 143 -10.57 -7.10 19.96
CA TRP A 143 -10.81 -7.78 18.69
C TRP A 143 -9.49 -8.12 17.98
N SER A 144 -8.59 -7.17 17.86
CA SER A 144 -7.27 -7.34 17.21
C SER A 144 -6.43 -8.41 17.93
N ILE A 145 -6.37 -8.35 19.27
CA ILE A 145 -5.67 -9.32 20.13
C ILE A 145 -6.23 -10.73 19.97
N GLY A 146 -7.55 -10.88 19.91
CA GLY A 146 -8.18 -12.19 19.72
C GLY A 146 -7.90 -12.82 18.34
N VAL A 147 -7.71 -12.00 17.31
CA VAL A 147 -7.37 -12.49 15.97
C VAL A 147 -5.87 -12.77 15.81
N LEU A 148 -5.02 -12.11 16.58
CA LEU A 148 -3.55 -12.24 16.48
C LEU A 148 -3.02 -13.69 16.56
N PRO A 149 -3.45 -14.56 17.52
CA PRO A 149 -3.00 -15.95 17.60
C PRO A 149 -3.31 -16.76 16.34
N LEU A 150 -4.41 -16.44 15.66
CA LEU A 150 -4.79 -17.14 14.43
C LEU A 150 -3.79 -16.91 13.27
N ILE A 151 -3.02 -15.83 13.28
CA ILE A 151 -1.94 -15.61 12.32
C ILE A 151 -0.90 -16.72 12.41
N PHE A 152 -0.50 -17.09 13.64
CA PHE A 152 0.54 -18.09 13.90
C PHE A 152 0.03 -19.51 13.65
N ILE A 153 -1.21 -19.79 14.02
CA ILE A 153 -1.85 -21.10 13.88
C ILE A 153 -2.14 -21.42 12.41
N THR A 154 -2.83 -20.50 11.71
CA THR A 154 -3.30 -20.75 10.35
C THR A 154 -2.27 -20.39 9.28
N ARG A 155 -1.33 -19.52 9.61
CA ARG A 155 -0.39 -18.89 8.68
C ARG A 155 -1.11 -18.31 7.43
N SER A 156 -2.34 -17.84 7.62
CA SER A 156 -3.19 -17.32 6.55
C SER A 156 -2.95 -15.86 6.29
N ARG A 157 -2.72 -15.49 5.02
CA ARG A 157 -2.57 -14.12 4.59
C ARG A 157 -3.84 -13.29 4.87
N GLN A 158 -5.02 -13.86 4.66
CA GLN A 158 -6.30 -13.19 4.84
C GLN A 158 -6.53 -12.80 6.29
N ILE A 159 -6.26 -13.73 7.23
CA ILE A 159 -6.39 -13.49 8.68
C ILE A 159 -5.36 -12.45 9.13
N ALA A 160 -4.12 -12.52 8.62
CA ALA A 160 -3.11 -11.52 8.93
C ALA A 160 -3.50 -10.12 8.45
N LEU A 161 -4.00 -9.98 7.21
CA LEU A 161 -4.46 -8.69 6.70
C LEU A 161 -5.65 -8.14 7.52
N LEU A 162 -6.58 -9.00 7.92
CA LEU A 162 -7.66 -8.60 8.83
C LEU A 162 -7.12 -8.07 10.16
N CYS A 163 -6.18 -8.80 10.77
CA CYS A 163 -5.58 -8.40 12.04
C CYS A 163 -4.82 -7.06 11.93
N LEU A 164 -4.04 -6.86 10.85
CA LEU A 164 -3.34 -5.60 10.59
C LEU A 164 -4.32 -4.44 10.37
N ALA A 165 -5.41 -4.69 9.63
CA ALA A 165 -6.45 -3.69 9.40
C ALA A 165 -7.13 -3.27 10.70
N LEU A 166 -7.54 -4.25 11.54
CA LEU A 166 -8.14 -3.98 12.85
C LEU A 166 -7.20 -3.22 13.77
N ALA A 167 -5.93 -3.63 13.84
CA ALA A 167 -4.92 -2.95 14.64
C ALA A 167 -4.69 -1.50 14.14
N THR A 168 -4.75 -1.28 12.82
CA THR A 168 -4.60 0.07 12.26
C THR A 168 -5.82 0.95 12.59
N ILE A 169 -7.04 0.41 12.48
CA ILE A 169 -8.25 1.11 12.90
C ILE A 169 -8.18 1.45 14.39
N TRP A 170 -7.79 0.48 15.23
CA TRP A 170 -7.59 0.73 16.66
C TRP A 170 -6.59 1.85 16.91
N ALA A 171 -5.40 1.79 16.26
CA ALA A 171 -4.36 2.80 16.45
C ALA A 171 -4.82 4.20 16.04
N LEU A 172 -5.58 4.33 14.95
CA LEU A 172 -6.14 5.61 14.50
C LEU A 172 -7.15 6.18 15.50
N VAL A 173 -8.06 5.34 16.02
CA VAL A 173 -9.06 5.77 17.01
C VAL A 173 -8.40 6.10 18.37
N GLU A 174 -7.37 5.35 18.75
CA GLU A 174 -6.57 5.59 19.97
C GLU A 174 -5.89 6.97 19.90
N ILE A 175 -5.28 7.27 18.75
CA ILE A 175 -4.64 8.55 18.50
C ILE A 175 -5.65 9.71 18.53
N GLU A 176 -6.82 9.54 17.90
CA GLU A 176 -7.89 10.54 17.95
C GLU A 176 -8.37 10.81 19.37
N SER A 177 -8.28 9.79 20.24
CA SER A 177 -8.59 9.88 21.67
C SER A 177 -7.42 10.41 22.53
N GLU A 178 -6.36 10.92 21.90
CA GLU A 178 -5.15 11.47 22.55
C GLU A 178 -4.30 10.45 23.33
N PHE A 179 -4.42 9.15 23.01
CA PHE A 179 -3.60 8.09 23.59
C PHE A 179 -2.60 7.53 22.58
N PHE A 180 -1.48 7.04 23.08
CA PHE A 180 -0.43 6.46 22.25
C PHE A 180 -0.59 4.94 22.09
N PRO A 181 -0.72 4.42 20.85
CA PRO A 181 -0.93 2.99 20.60
C PRO A 181 0.39 2.20 20.73
N ALA A 182 0.88 2.03 21.97
CA ALA A 182 2.19 1.44 22.26
C ALA A 182 2.33 0.00 21.75
N SER A 183 1.26 -0.80 21.76
CA SER A 183 1.26 -2.21 21.36
C SER A 183 1.06 -2.42 19.84
N TYR A 184 0.82 -1.37 19.05
CA TYR A 184 0.61 -1.47 17.60
C TYR A 184 1.73 -2.21 16.84
N PRO A 185 3.03 -2.04 17.15
CA PRO A 185 4.11 -2.76 16.48
C PRO A 185 3.99 -4.29 16.58
N LEU A 186 3.38 -4.82 17.63
CA LEU A 186 3.19 -6.26 17.80
C LEU A 186 2.43 -6.87 16.61
N PHE A 187 1.37 -6.20 16.17
CA PHE A 187 0.55 -6.63 15.04
C PHE A 187 1.32 -6.51 13.72
N MET A 188 2.02 -5.39 13.51
CA MET A 188 2.79 -5.15 12.28
C MET A 188 3.95 -6.14 12.14
N ILE A 189 4.69 -6.39 13.22
CA ILE A 189 5.79 -7.36 13.24
C ILE A 189 5.27 -8.77 12.98
N SER A 190 4.10 -9.15 13.52
CA SER A 190 3.50 -10.46 13.23
C SER A 190 3.14 -10.64 11.75
N GLY A 191 2.65 -9.58 11.10
CA GLY A 191 2.39 -9.57 9.66
C GLY A 191 3.66 -9.68 8.83
N ILE A 192 4.70 -8.92 9.17
CA ILE A 192 6.03 -9.01 8.51
C ILE A 192 6.63 -10.41 8.70
N TRP A 193 6.58 -10.96 9.93
CA TRP A 193 7.04 -12.31 10.23
C TRP A 193 6.38 -13.34 9.31
N LEU A 194 5.05 -13.28 9.18
CA LEU A 194 4.33 -14.19 8.28
C LEU A 194 4.73 -14.00 6.82
N ALA A 195 4.88 -12.76 6.36
CA ALA A 195 5.32 -12.44 5.00
C ALA A 195 6.70 -13.04 4.71
N LEU A 196 7.64 -12.94 5.66
CA LEU A 196 9.00 -13.47 5.53
C LEU A 196 9.04 -15.00 5.54
N ILE A 197 8.19 -15.67 6.32
CA ILE A 197 8.13 -17.14 6.37
C ILE A 197 7.46 -17.70 5.13
N ARG A 198 6.29 -17.21 4.76
CA ARG A 198 5.55 -17.69 3.59
C ARG A 198 6.19 -17.24 2.27
N ARG A 199 6.76 -16.04 2.26
CA ARG A 199 7.41 -15.43 1.09
C ARG A 199 6.50 -15.34 -0.15
N ASP A 200 5.18 -15.29 0.06
CA ASP A 200 4.16 -15.27 -1.00
C ASP A 200 3.31 -14.00 -1.05
N SER A 201 3.49 -13.08 -0.08
CA SER A 201 2.67 -11.88 0.05
C SER A 201 3.50 -10.61 0.27
N ALA A 202 3.84 -9.94 -0.82
CA ALA A 202 4.46 -8.63 -0.77
C ALA A 202 3.52 -7.56 -0.17
N LEU A 203 2.20 -7.71 -0.35
CA LEU A 203 1.23 -6.80 0.26
C LEU A 203 1.35 -6.82 1.79
N LEU A 204 1.40 -8.00 2.40
CA LEU A 204 1.52 -8.13 3.86
C LEU A 204 2.85 -7.57 4.37
N PHE A 205 3.95 -7.75 3.63
CA PHE A 205 5.25 -7.17 3.95
C PHE A 205 5.21 -5.64 3.93
N ILE A 206 4.64 -5.05 2.87
CA ILE A 206 4.58 -3.59 2.71
C ILE A 206 3.62 -2.95 3.70
N THR A 207 2.44 -3.54 3.93
CA THR A 207 1.49 -3.00 4.92
C THR A 207 2.08 -3.03 6.32
N GLY A 208 2.81 -4.11 6.68
CA GLY A 208 3.52 -4.18 7.96
C GLY A 208 4.60 -3.10 8.10
N LEU A 209 5.43 -2.89 7.07
CA LEU A 209 6.45 -1.83 7.08
C LEU A 209 5.84 -0.44 7.12
N ALA A 210 4.80 -0.18 6.32
CA ALA A 210 4.09 1.10 6.32
C ALA A 210 3.49 1.40 7.70
N GLY A 211 2.90 0.38 8.35
CA GLY A 211 2.41 0.50 9.71
C GLY A 211 3.53 0.83 10.72
N LEU A 212 4.69 0.20 10.61
CA LEU A 212 5.83 0.53 11.49
C LEU A 212 6.35 1.95 11.26
N ILE A 213 6.40 2.43 10.02
CA ILE A 213 6.75 3.82 9.72
C ILE A 213 5.74 4.78 10.34
N PHE A 214 4.45 4.49 10.13
CA PHE A 214 3.36 5.25 10.74
C PHE A 214 3.54 5.32 12.26
N TRP A 215 3.71 4.19 12.94
CA TRP A 215 3.90 4.14 14.39
C TRP A 215 5.17 4.87 14.85
N ALA A 216 6.28 4.76 14.11
CA ALA A 216 7.51 5.47 14.46
C ALA A 216 7.34 6.99 14.40
N ASN A 217 6.62 7.51 13.39
CA ASN A 217 6.27 8.93 13.32
C ASN A 217 5.37 9.33 14.49
N MET A 218 4.40 8.48 14.84
CA MET A 218 3.53 8.70 15.98
C MET A 218 4.32 8.74 17.30
N LEU A 219 5.29 7.84 17.47
CA LEU A 219 6.17 7.82 18.62
C LEU A 219 6.99 9.12 18.76
N LEU A 220 7.56 9.60 17.64
CA LEU A 220 8.32 10.84 17.63
C LEU A 220 7.46 12.04 18.05
N ALA A 221 6.24 12.15 17.52
CA ALA A 221 5.31 13.22 17.91
C ALA A 221 4.90 13.11 19.37
N TRP A 222 4.65 11.89 19.87
CA TRP A 222 4.28 11.67 21.28
C TRP A 222 5.42 12.05 22.24
N ILE A 223 6.67 11.67 21.93
CA ILE A 223 7.84 12.07 22.70
C ILE A 223 8.03 13.59 22.69
N GLY A 224 7.70 14.27 21.57
CA GLY A 224 7.71 15.72 21.45
C GLY A 224 6.63 16.46 22.22
N GLY A 225 5.73 15.76 22.91
CA GLY A 225 4.62 16.36 23.65
C GLY A 225 3.54 16.95 22.74
N LYS A 226 3.60 16.72 21.44
CA LYS A 226 2.60 17.13 20.46
C LYS A 226 1.54 16.04 20.35
N TYR A 227 0.42 16.23 21.03
CA TYR A 227 -0.74 15.36 20.87
C TYR A 227 -1.28 15.48 19.45
N TYR A 228 -1.67 14.34 18.88
CA TYR A 228 -2.04 14.17 17.47
C TYR A 228 -3.23 14.99 17.03
N LYS A 229 -3.04 16.27 16.85
CA LYS A 229 -3.92 17.08 16.03
C LYS A 229 -3.42 17.01 14.58
N TYR A 230 -4.31 17.21 13.62
CA TYR A 230 -3.97 17.29 12.18
C TYR A 230 -2.79 18.26 11.90
N GLU A 231 -2.58 19.23 12.76
CA GLU A 231 -1.46 20.19 12.74
C GLU A 231 -0.09 19.51 12.90
N ALA A 232 -0.01 18.36 13.56
CA ALA A 232 1.24 17.63 13.77
C ALA A 232 1.76 16.85 12.53
N ILE A 233 1.01 16.82 11.43
CA ILE A 233 1.43 16.09 10.20
C ILE A 233 2.69 16.70 9.61
N LEU A 234 2.84 18.01 9.63
CA LEU A 234 3.99 18.73 9.07
C LEU A 234 5.28 18.39 9.85
N ASP A 235 5.20 18.29 11.17
CA ASP A 235 6.32 17.93 12.04
C ASP A 235 6.90 16.56 11.73
N GLN A 236 6.10 15.66 11.18
CA GLN A 236 6.48 14.28 10.89
C GLN A 236 7.15 14.12 9.53
N ILE A 237 7.13 15.15 8.68
CA ILE A 237 7.74 15.09 7.34
C ILE A 237 9.23 14.74 7.41
N PRO A 238 10.07 15.37 8.26
CA PRO A 238 11.48 15.00 8.37
C PRO A 238 11.69 13.54 8.79
N GLY A 239 10.91 13.05 9.75
CA GLY A 239 10.92 11.65 10.20
C GLY A 239 10.56 10.68 9.07
N THR A 240 9.49 10.98 8.35
CA THR A 240 9.04 10.18 7.20
C THR A 240 10.08 10.13 6.08
N ILE A 241 10.70 11.27 5.75
CA ILE A 241 11.78 11.35 4.77
C ILE A 241 12.96 10.48 5.21
N THR A 242 13.39 10.64 6.46
CA THR A 242 14.54 9.93 7.03
C THR A 242 14.33 8.41 7.01
N LEU A 243 13.17 7.94 7.44
CA LEU A 243 12.80 6.53 7.40
C LEU A 243 12.66 6.03 5.96
N GLY A 244 12.08 6.84 5.06
CA GLY A 244 11.98 6.53 3.64
C GLY A 244 13.34 6.33 2.97
N LEU A 245 14.32 7.20 3.26
CA LEU A 245 15.70 7.08 2.77
C LEU A 245 16.37 5.80 3.29
N LEU A 246 16.21 5.49 4.59
CA LEU A 246 16.75 4.26 5.19
C LEU A 246 16.17 3.01 4.52
N LEU A 247 14.85 2.98 4.34
CA LEU A 247 14.17 1.87 3.67
C LEU A 247 14.54 1.75 2.18
N ALA A 248 14.86 2.87 1.51
CA ALA A 248 15.38 2.83 0.15
C ALA A 248 16.73 2.11 0.08
N GLY A 249 17.66 2.39 1.01
CA GLY A 249 18.89 1.63 1.16
C GLY A 249 18.63 0.14 1.43
N PHE A 250 17.73 -0.17 2.37
CA PHE A 250 17.33 -1.54 2.70
C PHE A 250 16.69 -2.27 1.51
N SER A 251 15.87 -1.60 0.70
CA SER A 251 15.28 -2.18 -0.49
C SER A 251 16.34 -2.68 -1.48
N TRP A 252 17.41 -1.92 -1.68
CA TRP A 252 18.54 -2.31 -2.51
C TRP A 252 19.33 -3.48 -1.92
N MET A 253 19.44 -3.56 -0.60
CA MET A 253 20.03 -4.73 0.06
C MET A 253 19.19 -5.99 -0.19
N LEU A 254 17.87 -5.91 -0.08
CA LEU A 254 16.97 -7.03 -0.39
C LEU A 254 17.04 -7.45 -1.86
N MET A 255 17.16 -6.50 -2.79
CA MET A 255 17.28 -6.81 -4.23
C MET A 255 18.54 -7.60 -4.60
N ARG A 256 19.56 -7.58 -3.75
CA ARG A 256 20.78 -8.40 -3.93
C ARG A 256 20.71 -9.75 -3.25
N HIS A 257 19.66 -10.01 -2.49
CA HIS A 257 19.56 -11.28 -1.79
C HIS A 257 19.41 -12.45 -2.77
N PRO A 258 20.12 -13.57 -2.55
CA PRO A 258 20.08 -14.73 -3.46
C PRO A 258 18.69 -15.39 -3.54
N ASP A 259 17.88 -15.24 -2.50
CA ASP A 259 16.48 -15.70 -2.51
C ASP A 259 15.65 -14.78 -3.43
N SER A 260 15.13 -15.34 -4.52
CA SER A 260 14.33 -14.63 -5.52
C SER A 260 13.07 -13.95 -4.94
N ARG A 261 12.52 -14.50 -3.85
CA ARG A 261 11.32 -13.94 -3.19
C ARG A 261 11.65 -12.70 -2.38
N LEU A 262 12.76 -12.71 -1.63
CA LEU A 262 13.26 -11.53 -0.91
C LEU A 262 13.71 -10.44 -1.87
N ASN A 263 14.38 -10.83 -2.98
CA ASN A 263 14.70 -9.92 -4.07
C ASN A 263 13.44 -9.22 -4.62
N ARG A 264 12.36 -9.99 -4.86
CA ARG A 264 11.07 -9.45 -5.30
C ARG A 264 10.47 -8.48 -4.28
N TYR A 265 10.60 -8.75 -2.97
CA TYR A 265 10.13 -7.82 -1.93
C TYR A 265 10.92 -6.51 -1.96
N GLY A 266 12.23 -6.59 -2.17
CA GLY A 266 13.07 -5.41 -2.38
C GLY A 266 12.60 -4.56 -3.56
N GLN A 267 12.33 -5.19 -4.71
CA GLN A 267 11.82 -4.49 -5.91
C GLN A 267 10.48 -3.80 -5.66
N ILE A 268 9.55 -4.48 -4.99
CA ILE A 268 8.23 -3.93 -4.70
C ILE A 268 8.35 -2.79 -3.69
N LEU A 269 9.15 -2.96 -2.63
CA LEU A 269 9.43 -1.91 -1.64
C LEU A 269 10.02 -0.66 -2.31
N TYR A 270 11.02 -0.85 -3.17
CA TYR A 270 11.63 0.24 -3.93
C TYR A 270 10.59 1.02 -4.77
N LEU A 271 9.71 0.32 -5.47
CA LEU A 271 8.67 0.94 -6.29
C LEU A 271 7.67 1.75 -5.46
N TRP A 272 7.29 1.26 -4.28
CA TRP A 272 6.40 2.00 -3.39
C TRP A 272 7.08 3.21 -2.76
N LEU A 273 8.34 3.08 -2.34
CA LEU A 273 9.13 4.20 -1.83
C LEU A 273 9.35 5.28 -2.91
N LEU A 274 9.62 4.87 -4.14
CA LEU A 274 9.74 5.80 -5.27
C LEU A 274 8.45 6.58 -5.50
N ARG A 275 7.30 5.89 -5.52
CA ARG A 275 5.99 6.54 -5.68
C ARG A 275 5.65 7.45 -4.51
N GLY A 276 5.87 6.99 -3.28
CA GLY A 276 5.67 7.80 -2.08
C GLY A 276 6.58 9.02 -2.04
N GLY A 277 7.85 8.87 -2.43
CA GLY A 277 8.80 9.97 -2.55
C GLY A 277 8.40 11.00 -3.62
N ILE A 278 7.88 10.55 -4.76
CA ILE A 278 7.33 11.45 -5.79
C ILE A 278 6.13 12.23 -5.26
N LEU A 279 5.19 11.57 -4.59
CA LEU A 279 4.02 12.25 -3.99
C LEU A 279 4.45 13.26 -2.94
N LEU A 280 5.44 12.93 -2.12
CA LEU A 280 6.00 13.85 -1.13
C LEU A 280 6.68 15.05 -1.80
N LEU A 281 7.48 14.85 -2.84
CA LEU A 281 8.09 15.95 -3.60
C LEU A 281 7.03 16.83 -4.28
N LEU A 282 5.95 16.24 -4.82
CA LEU A 282 4.82 17.00 -5.36
C LEU A 282 4.15 17.86 -4.28
N PHE A 283 3.98 17.34 -3.08
CA PHE A 283 3.47 18.11 -1.94
C PHE A 283 4.44 19.23 -1.54
N LEU A 284 5.72 18.94 -1.40
CA LEU A 284 6.76 19.92 -1.09
C LEU A 284 7.06 20.91 -2.23
N SER A 285 6.47 20.73 -3.41
CA SER A 285 6.67 21.66 -4.53
C SER A 285 5.96 23.00 -4.35
N PHE A 286 5.05 23.11 -3.38
CA PHE A 286 4.33 24.35 -3.05
C PHE A 286 5.08 25.17 -2.00
N SER A 287 5.20 26.49 -2.22
CA SER A 287 5.90 27.40 -1.29
C SER A 287 5.21 27.49 0.07
N ASP A 288 3.88 27.38 0.09
CA ASP A 288 3.10 27.44 1.33
C ASP A 288 3.43 26.31 2.29
N VAL A 289 3.73 25.11 1.76
CA VAL A 289 4.17 23.96 2.57
C VAL A 289 5.49 24.27 3.27
N TRP A 290 6.46 24.83 2.55
CA TRP A 290 7.75 25.22 3.12
C TRP A 290 7.59 26.36 4.15
N ARG A 291 6.66 27.28 3.91
CA ARG A 291 6.33 28.36 4.87
C ARG A 291 5.76 27.79 6.17
N GLU A 292 4.85 26.81 6.09
CA GLU A 292 4.34 26.17 7.30
C GLU A 292 5.42 25.34 7.99
N LEU A 293 6.23 24.59 7.25
CA LEU A 293 7.37 23.84 7.80
C LEU A 293 8.40 24.76 8.50
N SER A 294 8.56 26.02 8.06
CA SER A 294 9.49 26.97 8.70
C SER A 294 9.01 27.48 10.06
N LYS A 295 7.70 27.35 10.35
CA LYS A 295 7.11 27.78 11.62
C LYS A 295 7.14 26.69 12.69
N GLU A 296 7.44 25.45 12.31
CA GLU A 296 7.36 24.30 13.19
C GLU A 296 8.60 24.18 14.10
N ASP A 297 8.34 23.90 15.38
CA ASP A 297 9.38 23.54 16.35
C ASP A 297 9.61 22.03 16.29
N TYR A 298 10.61 21.61 15.54
CA TYR A 298 10.95 20.18 15.42
C TYR A 298 11.55 19.64 16.72
N LEU A 299 11.19 18.42 17.08
CA LEU A 299 11.64 17.74 18.30
C LEU A 299 13.16 17.82 18.53
N LEU A 300 13.94 17.67 17.48
CA LEU A 300 15.41 17.72 17.53
C LEU A 300 15.97 19.11 17.14
N GLY A 301 15.12 20.09 16.82
CA GLY A 301 15.56 21.41 16.41
C GLY A 301 16.62 21.35 15.30
N LEU A 302 17.75 22.05 15.48
CA LEU A 302 18.86 22.08 14.54
C LEU A 302 19.52 20.69 14.32
N TYR A 303 19.35 19.73 15.22
CA TYR A 303 19.86 18.35 15.03
C TYR A 303 19.04 17.53 14.03
N THR A 304 17.83 17.96 13.67
CA THR A 304 16.97 17.27 12.68
C THR A 304 17.70 17.04 11.34
N PRO A 305 18.28 18.04 10.66
CA PRO A 305 19.02 17.81 9.42
C PRO A 305 20.27 16.95 9.62
N LEU A 306 20.97 17.08 10.76
CA LEU A 306 22.14 16.24 11.05
C LEU A 306 21.78 14.77 11.21
N MET A 307 20.70 14.46 11.90
CA MET A 307 20.18 13.09 12.03
C MET A 307 19.72 12.54 10.68
N MET A 308 19.08 13.37 9.86
CA MET A 308 18.70 13.01 8.49
C MET A 308 19.92 12.66 7.63
N LEU A 309 21.00 13.44 7.73
CA LEU A 309 22.25 13.16 7.03
C LEU A 309 22.89 11.86 7.52
N LEU A 310 22.97 11.64 8.83
CA LEU A 310 23.59 10.46 9.43
C LEU A 310 22.87 9.17 9.01
N ILE A 311 21.53 9.18 9.12
CA ILE A 311 20.71 8.03 8.72
C ILE A 311 20.73 7.86 7.19
N GLY A 312 20.73 8.96 6.43
CA GLY A 312 20.91 8.95 4.99
C GLY A 312 22.24 8.35 4.55
N LEU A 313 23.34 8.70 5.21
CA LEU A 313 24.66 8.09 4.97
C LEU A 313 24.67 6.58 5.29
N THR A 314 23.96 6.16 6.33
CA THR A 314 23.76 4.73 6.62
C THR A 314 23.03 4.04 5.47
N ALA A 315 21.95 4.63 4.97
CA ALA A 315 21.23 4.13 3.79
C ALA A 315 22.13 4.07 2.54
N PHE A 316 22.97 5.10 2.33
CA PHE A 316 23.94 5.13 1.24
C PHE A 316 24.96 3.98 1.34
N LEU A 317 25.52 3.75 2.53
CA LEU A 317 26.46 2.64 2.76
C LEU A 317 25.83 1.28 2.49
N ILE A 318 24.56 1.09 2.86
CA ILE A 318 23.78 -0.12 2.57
C ILE A 318 23.56 -0.28 1.07
N ALA A 319 23.26 0.80 0.34
CA ALA A 319 22.98 0.79 -1.10
C ALA A 319 24.24 0.73 -1.97
N LYS A 320 25.37 1.25 -1.48
CA LYS A 320 26.65 1.38 -2.23
C LYS A 320 27.09 0.11 -2.97
N PRO A 321 27.05 -1.10 -2.37
CA PRO A 321 27.42 -2.33 -3.05
C PRO A 321 26.51 -2.71 -4.25
N SER A 322 25.36 -2.05 -4.42
CA SER A 322 24.43 -2.29 -5.54
C SER A 322 24.76 -1.49 -6.81
N GLY A 323 25.82 -0.64 -6.77
CA GLY A 323 26.27 0.12 -7.92
C GLY A 323 25.66 1.54 -8.01
N SER A 324 26.16 2.33 -8.97
CA SER A 324 25.83 3.76 -9.09
C SER A 324 24.34 4.02 -9.41
N SER A 325 23.68 3.10 -10.08
CA SER A 325 22.22 3.17 -10.34
C SER A 325 21.37 3.15 -9.08
N ALA A 326 21.89 2.58 -7.99
CA ALA A 326 21.24 2.53 -6.68
C ALA A 326 21.61 3.74 -5.82
N TYR A 327 22.89 3.93 -5.57
CA TYR A 327 23.34 4.93 -4.61
C TYR A 327 23.37 6.36 -5.18
N GLY A 328 23.47 6.54 -6.48
CA GLY A 328 23.51 7.87 -7.09
C GLY A 328 22.25 8.69 -6.80
N PRO A 329 21.05 8.22 -7.21
CA PRO A 329 19.79 8.90 -6.89
C PRO A 329 19.55 9.04 -5.40
N LEU A 330 19.93 8.03 -4.60
CA LEU A 330 19.77 8.07 -3.13
C LEU A 330 20.63 9.20 -2.54
N LEU A 331 21.88 9.33 -2.97
CA LEU A 331 22.79 10.39 -2.49
C LEU A 331 22.24 11.79 -2.85
N ILE A 332 21.72 11.96 -4.07
CA ILE A 332 21.12 13.22 -4.50
C ILE A 332 19.96 13.60 -3.57
N ASN A 333 19.07 12.65 -3.26
CA ASN A 333 17.94 12.88 -2.36
C ASN A 333 18.42 13.18 -0.91
N ILE A 334 19.43 12.48 -0.42
CA ILE A 334 20.02 12.73 0.92
C ILE A 334 20.53 14.16 0.99
N LEU A 335 21.34 14.58 0.01
CA LEU A 335 21.91 15.92 -0.03
C LEU A 335 20.84 16.99 -0.20
N PHE A 336 19.84 16.74 -1.05
CA PHE A 336 18.73 17.65 -1.24
C PHE A 336 17.94 17.91 0.04
N PHE A 337 17.48 16.85 0.71
CA PHE A 337 16.70 17.01 1.94
C PHE A 337 17.55 17.55 3.11
N PHE A 338 18.77 17.07 3.26
CA PHE A 338 19.70 17.62 4.25
C PHE A 338 19.90 19.13 4.07
N SER A 339 20.23 19.57 2.86
CA SER A 339 20.47 20.99 2.59
C SER A 339 19.20 21.83 2.75
N SER A 340 18.03 21.31 2.33
CA SER A 340 16.77 22.01 2.45
C SER A 340 16.37 22.23 3.92
N PHE A 341 16.46 21.19 4.75
CA PHE A 341 16.13 21.31 6.18
C PHE A 341 17.20 22.08 6.97
N LEU A 342 18.49 21.94 6.62
CA LEU A 342 19.53 22.77 7.21
C LEU A 342 19.28 24.24 6.90
N TRP A 343 18.97 24.57 5.67
CA TRP A 343 18.69 25.93 5.23
C TRP A 343 17.43 26.51 5.91
N LEU A 344 16.39 25.70 6.06
CA LEU A 344 15.17 26.06 6.79
C LEU A 344 15.48 26.48 8.24
N HIS A 345 16.39 25.76 8.94
CA HIS A 345 16.77 26.07 10.33
C HIS A 345 17.71 27.25 10.47
N LEU A 346 18.44 27.65 9.43
CA LEU A 346 19.31 28.82 9.47
C LEU A 346 18.56 30.16 9.41
N GLY A 347 17.23 30.13 9.17
CA GLY A 347 16.31 31.25 9.44
C GLY A 347 16.30 32.40 8.41
N ASN A 348 17.04 32.31 7.29
CA ASN A 348 17.12 33.38 6.30
C ASN A 348 16.63 32.97 4.90
N VAL A 349 15.74 31.99 4.82
CA VAL A 349 15.33 31.40 3.54
C VAL A 349 13.98 31.94 3.07
N ASN A 350 13.97 32.40 1.85
CA ASN A 350 12.74 32.59 1.12
C ASN A 350 12.22 31.19 0.69
N GLU A 351 11.07 30.78 1.20
CA GLU A 351 10.42 29.46 0.98
C GLU A 351 10.20 29.18 -0.52
N VAL A 352 10.09 30.23 -1.33
CA VAL A 352 9.96 30.15 -2.78
C VAL A 352 11.17 29.41 -3.40
N TRP A 353 12.40 29.66 -2.91
CA TRP A 353 13.58 28.97 -3.44
C TRP A 353 13.60 27.48 -3.10
N LEU A 354 13.07 27.07 -1.95
CA LEU A 354 12.93 25.67 -1.59
C LEU A 354 11.88 24.99 -2.50
N ALA A 355 10.77 25.66 -2.77
CA ALA A 355 9.77 25.18 -3.71
C ALA A 355 10.35 25.06 -5.13
N VAL A 356 11.14 26.04 -5.62
CA VAL A 356 11.83 25.99 -6.91
C VAL A 356 12.80 24.82 -6.95
N ALA A 357 13.62 24.63 -5.92
CA ALA A 357 14.55 23.51 -5.83
C ALA A 357 13.81 22.14 -5.86
N THR A 358 12.67 22.03 -5.17
CA THR A 358 11.83 20.83 -5.18
C THR A 358 11.23 20.55 -6.56
N ASN A 359 10.75 21.60 -7.27
CA ASN A 359 10.27 21.48 -8.64
C ASN A 359 11.39 21.02 -9.60
N LEU A 360 12.60 21.53 -9.42
CA LEU A 360 13.78 21.07 -10.17
C LEU A 360 14.08 19.58 -9.88
N MET A 361 13.99 19.15 -8.63
CA MET A 361 14.14 17.74 -8.26
C MET A 361 13.07 16.85 -8.91
N LEU A 362 11.82 17.32 -9.02
CA LEU A 362 10.75 16.61 -9.72
C LEU A 362 11.05 16.47 -11.22
N LEU A 363 11.54 17.54 -11.87
CA LEU A 363 11.96 17.51 -13.27
C LEU A 363 13.11 16.52 -13.49
N ILE A 364 14.15 16.58 -12.65
CA ILE A 364 15.30 15.66 -12.72
C ILE A 364 14.82 14.21 -12.51
N THR A 365 13.96 13.97 -11.53
CA THR A 365 13.41 12.64 -11.24
C THR A 365 12.55 12.12 -12.39
N GLY A 366 11.71 12.94 -12.98
CA GLY A 366 10.89 12.59 -14.14
C GLY A 366 11.74 12.22 -15.35
N LEU A 367 12.75 13.03 -15.70
CA LEU A 367 13.68 12.76 -16.80
C LEU A 367 14.52 11.50 -16.55
N TRP A 368 15.00 11.31 -15.33
CA TRP A 368 15.76 10.12 -14.94
C TRP A 368 14.90 8.84 -15.06
N LEU A 369 13.62 8.90 -14.66
CA LEU A 369 12.69 7.78 -14.78
C LEU A 369 12.39 7.44 -16.25
N ILE A 370 12.20 8.45 -17.10
CA ILE A 370 12.01 8.26 -18.55
C ILE A 370 13.23 7.57 -19.13
N ARG A 371 14.43 8.11 -18.87
CA ARG A 371 15.69 7.52 -19.34
C ARG A 371 15.84 6.07 -18.88
N ARG A 372 15.66 5.80 -17.60
CA ARG A 372 15.75 4.45 -17.04
C ARG A 372 14.70 3.51 -17.63
N GLY A 373 13.47 3.99 -17.83
CA GLY A 373 12.41 3.23 -18.49
C GLY A 373 12.78 2.79 -19.91
N ILE A 374 13.56 3.62 -20.63
CA ILE A 374 14.07 3.34 -21.96
C ILE A 374 15.25 2.35 -21.91
N GLU A 375 16.24 2.60 -21.04
CA GLU A 375 17.44 1.76 -20.89
C GLU A 375 17.08 0.34 -20.45
N ASP A 376 16.23 0.21 -19.42
CA ASP A 376 15.82 -1.07 -18.83
C ASP A 376 14.63 -1.72 -19.58
N SER A 377 14.09 -1.09 -20.63
CA SER A 377 12.86 -1.50 -21.33
C SER A 377 11.66 -1.69 -20.36
N ALA A 378 11.64 -0.92 -19.28
CA ALA A 378 10.66 -1.00 -18.20
C ALA A 378 9.56 0.05 -18.37
N THR A 379 8.49 -0.34 -19.03
CA THR A 379 7.34 0.52 -19.39
C THR A 379 6.77 1.31 -18.20
N GLN A 380 6.76 0.72 -17.01
CA GLN A 380 6.25 1.38 -15.82
C GLN A 380 7.10 2.58 -15.36
N PHE A 381 8.42 2.53 -15.47
CA PHE A 381 9.28 3.68 -15.15
C PHE A 381 9.08 4.81 -16.14
N PHE A 382 8.98 4.48 -17.43
CA PHE A 382 8.71 5.46 -18.47
C PHE A 382 7.40 6.23 -18.22
N TYR A 383 6.28 5.52 -18.07
CA TYR A 383 4.99 6.19 -17.81
C TYR A 383 4.94 6.92 -16.44
N THR A 384 5.63 6.41 -15.42
CA THR A 384 5.74 7.14 -14.15
C THR A 384 6.49 8.45 -14.35
N GLY A 385 7.59 8.46 -15.10
CA GLY A 385 8.35 9.68 -15.40
C GLY A 385 7.54 10.70 -16.19
N VAL A 386 6.83 10.26 -17.23
CA VAL A 386 5.91 11.11 -18.00
C VAL A 386 4.80 11.66 -17.09
N GLY A 387 4.21 10.82 -16.24
CA GLY A 387 3.17 11.23 -15.30
C GLY A 387 3.66 12.27 -14.29
N VAL A 388 4.89 12.14 -13.77
CA VAL A 388 5.50 13.15 -12.88
C VAL A 388 5.62 14.50 -13.57
N LEU A 389 6.15 14.53 -14.81
CA LEU A 389 6.31 15.79 -15.54
C LEU A 389 4.96 16.45 -15.86
N LEU A 390 3.98 15.66 -16.32
CA LEU A 390 2.64 16.17 -16.61
C LEU A 390 1.95 16.69 -15.36
N LEU A 391 2.02 15.94 -14.25
CA LEU A 391 1.38 16.33 -13.00
C LEU A 391 2.05 17.58 -12.40
N THR A 392 3.38 17.67 -12.44
CA THR A 392 4.12 18.88 -12.02
C THR A 392 3.69 20.09 -12.84
N ALA A 393 3.62 19.95 -14.17
CA ALA A 393 3.17 21.02 -15.07
C ALA A 393 1.72 21.45 -14.77
N LEU A 394 0.83 20.47 -14.54
CA LEU A 394 -0.57 20.72 -14.22
C LEU A 394 -0.73 21.45 -12.89
N LEU A 395 -0.02 21.00 -11.83
CA LEU A 395 -0.06 21.63 -10.51
C LEU A 395 0.48 23.07 -10.57
N ARG A 396 1.56 23.32 -11.34
CA ARG A 396 2.09 24.68 -11.54
C ARG A 396 1.13 25.57 -12.33
N TYR A 397 0.40 25.00 -13.28
CA TYR A 397 -0.63 25.76 -13.99
C TYR A 397 -1.73 26.25 -13.02
N PHE A 398 -2.21 25.38 -12.11
CA PHE A 398 -3.21 25.78 -11.11
C PHE A 398 -2.66 26.81 -10.12
N ASP A 399 -1.41 26.70 -9.72
CA ASP A 399 -0.74 27.62 -8.80
C ASP A 399 -0.54 29.01 -9.43
N LEU A 400 -0.38 29.06 -10.76
CA LEU A 400 -0.19 30.27 -11.55
C LEU A 400 -1.51 30.81 -12.16
N ILE A 401 -2.68 30.38 -11.68
CA ILE A 401 -3.97 30.88 -12.19
C ILE A 401 -3.99 32.40 -12.08
N GLY A 402 -4.10 33.06 -13.27
CA GLY A 402 -4.01 34.51 -13.42
C GLY A 402 -2.79 34.98 -14.23
N ASP A 403 -1.72 34.20 -14.32
CA ASP A 403 -0.59 34.45 -15.21
C ASP A 403 -0.66 33.55 -16.47
N TYR A 404 -1.39 34.00 -17.47
CA TYR A 404 -1.56 33.28 -18.75
C TYR A 404 -0.26 33.08 -19.51
N ILE A 405 0.69 34.01 -19.40
CA ILE A 405 1.97 33.98 -20.12
C ILE A 405 2.88 32.92 -19.48
N GLY A 406 3.00 32.91 -18.13
CA GLY A 406 3.75 31.89 -17.40
C GLY A 406 3.20 30.50 -17.63
N GLY A 407 1.89 30.32 -17.60
CA GLY A 407 1.23 29.05 -17.92
C GLY A 407 1.50 28.56 -19.34
N ALA A 408 1.46 29.44 -20.34
CA ALA A 408 1.75 29.08 -21.74
C ALA A 408 3.21 28.66 -21.93
N ILE A 409 4.17 29.35 -21.32
CA ILE A 409 5.60 29.00 -21.36
C ILE A 409 5.81 27.62 -20.69
N LEU A 410 5.18 27.37 -19.55
CA LEU A 410 5.26 26.08 -18.83
C LEU A 410 4.79 24.92 -19.72
N PHE A 411 3.63 25.06 -20.38
CA PHE A 411 3.12 24.02 -21.31
C PHE A 411 3.99 23.84 -22.53
N MET A 412 4.58 24.90 -23.09
CA MET A 412 5.54 24.79 -24.19
C MET A 412 6.78 24.00 -23.78
N VAL A 413 7.35 24.27 -22.61
CA VAL A 413 8.51 23.53 -22.08
C VAL A 413 8.15 22.07 -21.85
N ALA A 414 7.01 21.78 -21.20
CA ALA A 414 6.54 20.41 -20.99
C ALA A 414 6.34 19.66 -22.31
N ALA A 415 5.72 20.30 -23.31
CA ALA A 415 5.55 19.73 -24.64
C ALA A 415 6.89 19.43 -25.33
N ALA A 416 7.86 20.34 -25.27
CA ALA A 416 9.20 20.14 -25.83
C ALA A 416 9.92 18.94 -25.19
N VAL A 417 9.82 18.80 -23.87
CA VAL A 417 10.39 17.65 -23.12
C VAL A 417 9.73 16.34 -23.54
N LEU A 418 8.40 16.30 -23.64
CA LEU A 418 7.66 15.11 -24.05
C LEU A 418 7.97 14.72 -25.51
N PHE A 419 8.06 15.68 -26.43
CA PHE A 419 8.48 15.42 -27.80
C PHE A 419 9.91 14.90 -27.89
N GLY A 420 10.82 15.46 -27.10
CA GLY A 420 12.21 14.98 -27.01
C GLY A 420 12.27 13.54 -26.48
N ALA A 421 11.53 13.23 -25.41
CA ALA A 421 11.44 11.89 -24.84
C ALA A 421 10.84 10.88 -25.84
N ALA A 422 9.77 11.26 -26.56
CA ALA A 422 9.13 10.40 -27.55
C ALA A 422 10.08 10.07 -28.72
N ARG A 423 10.79 11.07 -29.27
CA ARG A 423 11.81 10.87 -30.32
C ARG A 423 12.95 9.99 -29.85
N TYR A 424 13.46 10.23 -28.63
CA TYR A 424 14.53 9.43 -28.06
C TYR A 424 14.10 7.97 -27.87
N TRP A 425 12.89 7.74 -27.37
CA TRP A 425 12.29 6.40 -27.26
C TRP A 425 12.25 5.70 -28.63
N GLN A 426 11.73 6.36 -29.64
CA GLN A 426 11.59 5.78 -30.98
C GLN A 426 12.94 5.41 -31.57
N THR A 427 13.96 6.29 -31.44
CA THR A 427 15.31 6.05 -31.94
C THR A 427 15.98 4.84 -31.24
N GLN A 428 15.80 4.72 -29.93
CA GLN A 428 16.36 3.59 -29.16
C GLN A 428 15.67 2.27 -29.50
N LYS A 429 14.37 2.30 -29.76
CA LYS A 429 13.61 1.11 -30.18
C LYS A 429 14.10 0.61 -31.53
N MET A 430 14.26 1.49 -32.53
CA MET A 430 14.78 1.13 -33.84
C MET A 430 16.20 0.55 -33.78
N LYS A 431 17.12 1.15 -33.00
CA LYS A 431 18.47 0.64 -32.80
C LYS A 431 18.49 -0.76 -32.15
N LYS A 432 17.56 -1.07 -31.25
CA LYS A 432 17.46 -2.43 -30.64
C LYS A 432 16.91 -3.45 -31.65
N GLU A 433 15.97 -3.05 -32.50
CA GLU A 433 15.43 -3.91 -33.57
C GLU A 433 16.50 -4.20 -34.64
N GLU A 434 17.30 -3.22 -35.03
CA GLU A 434 18.42 -3.38 -35.95
C GLU A 434 19.55 -4.26 -35.38
N ALA A 435 19.82 -4.21 -34.07
CA ALA A 435 20.83 -5.02 -33.44
C ALA A 435 20.37 -6.48 -33.15
N SER A 436 19.10 -6.78 -33.37
CA SER A 436 18.50 -8.11 -33.18
C SER A 436 18.34 -8.90 -34.50
N VAL A 437 18.63 -8.28 -35.63
CA VAL A 437 18.71 -8.87 -36.99
C VAL A 437 20.17 -9.12 -37.36
#